data_2c1dd48f54959b7d1ce6cfe1b964dc1c
#
_entry.id   2c1dd48f54959b7d1ce6cfe1b964dc1c
#
_cell.length_a   1.000
_cell.length_b   1.000
_cell.length_c   1.000
_cell.angle_alpha   90.00
_cell.angle_beta   90.00
_cell.angle_gamma   90.00
#
_symmetry.space_group_name_H-M   'P 1'
#
loop_
_entity.id
_entity.type
_entity.pdbx_description
1 polymer ?
#
loop_
_entity_poly.entity_id
_entity_poly.type
_entity_poly.pdbx_seq_one_letter_code
_entity_poly.pdbx_strand_id
1 'polypeptide(L)'
;SAAFDVDSLHSTRPIEFEVVSPDDASAMFDLLTYEKGGAVLRMLEQYVGEDSFREGIRHYLKKHEFSNTETADLWDSIEEYSRIPVRETMNSWILQPGYPRISFSVVNNIVSLEQSTFKYDNLTNGLIWKVPIEIKMLSESKIESKKILLEDSIEKFSLEKRKIIYGNVNANGFYRSEYSKNSLITILNNIEYLNKFERFSLVDDLWSSAVSCNNTIDTYIEAALSFINDNDPALQSLILATLTSLKRYVDKELKHNYITQIQNYILHLLNKIGDLPNESETKKT
;
A
#
# COMPACT_ATOMS: atom_id res chain seq x y z
N SER A 1 3.27 4.75 5.31
CA SER A 1 3.58 4.24 6.64
C SER A 1 5.09 4.20 6.89
N ALA A 2 5.52 4.28 8.15
CA ALA A 2 6.95 4.31 8.50
C ALA A 2 7.75 3.12 7.94
N ALA A 3 7.15 1.94 7.86
CA ALA A 3 7.81 0.77 7.28
C ALA A 3 8.15 0.95 5.80
N PHE A 4 7.27 1.55 5.02
CA PHE A 4 7.54 1.84 3.60
C PHE A 4 8.74 2.79 3.44
N ASP A 5 8.84 3.82 4.29
CA ASP A 5 9.92 4.81 4.20
C ASP A 5 11.28 4.17 4.52
N VAL A 6 11.36 3.38 5.60
CA VAL A 6 12.59 2.69 6.00
C VAL A 6 12.98 1.62 4.96
N ASP A 7 12.02 0.84 4.47
CA ASP A 7 12.28 -0.27 3.53
C ASP A 7 12.57 0.21 2.10
N SER A 8 12.29 1.48 1.79
CA SER A 8 12.70 2.11 0.52
C SER A 8 14.18 2.53 0.47
N LEU A 9 14.88 2.55 1.60
CA LEU A 9 16.28 2.96 1.68
C LEU A 9 17.22 1.89 1.07
N HIS A 10 18.39 2.33 0.59
CA HIS A 10 19.43 1.39 0.13
C HIS A 10 20.01 0.54 1.27
N SER A 11 19.98 1.05 2.48
CA SER A 11 20.43 0.37 3.71
C SER A 11 19.39 -0.60 4.27
N THR A 12 18.26 -0.81 3.59
CA THR A 12 17.25 -1.78 4.04
C THR A 12 17.79 -3.21 4.04
N ARG A 13 17.16 -4.06 4.84
CA ARG A 13 17.51 -5.46 5.02
C ARG A 13 16.29 -6.37 4.88
N PRO A 14 16.48 -7.68 4.68
CA PRO A 14 15.42 -8.67 4.84
C PRO A 14 14.82 -8.65 6.26
N ILE A 15 13.59 -9.13 6.41
CA ILE A 15 12.98 -9.37 7.73
C ILE A 15 13.76 -10.46 8.45
N GLU A 16 14.05 -11.57 7.74
CA GLU A 16 14.83 -12.69 8.24
C GLU A 16 16.24 -12.65 7.65
N PHE A 17 17.24 -12.67 8.51
CA PHE A 17 18.66 -12.73 8.16
C PHE A 17 19.44 -13.54 9.21
N GLU A 18 20.64 -13.97 8.88
CA GLU A 18 21.48 -14.75 9.78
C GLU A 18 21.91 -13.89 10.98
N VAL A 19 21.67 -14.41 12.18
CA VAL A 19 22.06 -13.79 13.46
C VAL A 19 23.33 -14.46 13.95
N VAL A 20 24.47 -13.79 13.86
CA VAL A 20 25.78 -14.33 14.27
C VAL A 20 26.32 -13.67 15.55
N SER A 21 25.72 -12.55 15.98
CA SER A 21 26.15 -11.80 17.15
C SER A 21 24.96 -11.33 18.01
N PRO A 22 25.19 -11.00 19.30
CA PRO A 22 24.16 -10.36 20.14
C PRO A 22 23.66 -9.02 19.57
N ASP A 23 24.51 -8.29 18.88
CA ASP A 23 24.13 -7.00 18.24
C ASP A 23 23.14 -7.23 17.09
N ASP A 24 23.33 -8.28 16.29
CA ASP A 24 22.39 -8.68 15.23
C ASP A 24 21.02 -9.03 15.84
N ALA A 25 21.01 -9.79 16.94
CA ALA A 25 19.78 -10.12 17.64
C ALA A 25 19.05 -8.87 18.14
N SER A 26 19.79 -7.88 18.66
CA SER A 26 19.22 -6.59 19.09
C SER A 26 18.68 -5.79 17.88
N ALA A 27 19.35 -5.82 16.74
CA ALA A 27 18.96 -5.14 15.51
C ALA A 27 17.68 -5.70 14.89
N MET A 28 17.23 -6.90 15.26
CA MET A 28 15.95 -7.47 14.80
C MET A 28 14.73 -6.77 15.42
N PHE A 29 14.89 -6.02 16.51
CA PHE A 29 13.80 -5.30 17.17
C PHE A 29 13.58 -3.92 16.53
N ASP A 30 13.15 -3.88 15.27
CA ASP A 30 12.98 -2.65 14.52
C ASP A 30 11.65 -2.59 13.72
N LEU A 31 11.45 -1.49 12.98
CA LEU A 31 10.27 -1.27 12.15
C LEU A 31 10.09 -2.31 11.04
N LEU A 32 11.18 -2.87 10.51
CA LEU A 32 11.08 -3.87 9.44
C LEU A 32 10.54 -5.19 10.00
N THR A 33 11.04 -5.63 11.13
CA THR A 33 10.57 -6.88 11.74
C THR A 33 9.12 -6.78 12.19
N TYR A 34 8.73 -5.69 12.85
CA TYR A 34 7.37 -5.57 13.40
C TYR A 34 6.36 -5.00 12.40
N GLU A 35 6.62 -3.84 11.81
CA GLU A 35 5.63 -3.16 10.97
C GLU A 35 5.53 -3.78 9.58
N LYS A 36 6.66 -4.05 8.90
CA LYS A 36 6.65 -4.78 7.64
C LYS A 36 6.19 -6.22 7.86
N GLY A 37 6.73 -6.91 8.87
CA GLY A 37 6.35 -8.29 9.19
C GLY A 37 4.85 -8.41 9.46
N GLY A 38 4.27 -7.53 10.28
CA GLY A 38 2.84 -7.48 10.55
C GLY A 38 2.00 -7.18 9.31
N ALA A 39 2.44 -6.25 8.45
CA ALA A 39 1.74 -5.93 7.20
C ALA A 39 1.76 -7.10 6.21
N VAL A 40 2.90 -7.79 6.08
CA VAL A 40 3.04 -8.96 5.21
C VAL A 40 2.21 -10.15 5.72
N LEU A 41 2.14 -10.38 7.04
CA LEU A 41 1.25 -11.37 7.64
C LEU A 41 -0.22 -11.02 7.40
N ARG A 42 -0.60 -9.75 7.51
CA ARG A 42 -1.96 -9.29 7.19
C ARG A 42 -2.30 -9.52 5.73
N MET A 43 -1.37 -9.22 4.81
CA MET A 43 -1.52 -9.51 3.38
C MET A 43 -1.73 -11.01 3.13
N LEU A 44 -0.95 -11.88 3.79
CA LEU A 44 -1.11 -13.33 3.70
C LEU A 44 -2.49 -13.77 4.20
N GLU A 45 -2.92 -13.33 5.39
CA GLU A 45 -4.23 -13.66 5.96
C GLU A 45 -5.36 -13.33 4.97
N GLN A 46 -5.33 -12.16 4.36
CA GLN A 46 -6.35 -11.74 3.38
C GLN A 46 -6.29 -12.55 2.09
N TYR A 47 -5.11 -13.02 1.71
CA TYR A 47 -4.92 -13.84 0.52
C TYR A 47 -5.44 -15.25 0.71
N VAL A 48 -5.04 -15.95 1.78
CA VAL A 48 -5.44 -17.32 2.05
C VAL A 48 -6.86 -17.44 2.64
N GLY A 49 -7.38 -16.34 3.19
CA GLY A 49 -8.67 -16.27 3.88
C GLY A 49 -8.53 -16.47 5.39
N GLU A 50 -9.35 -15.74 6.15
CA GLU A 50 -9.30 -15.67 7.62
C GLU A 50 -9.43 -17.04 8.28
N ASP A 51 -10.36 -17.89 7.80
CA ASP A 51 -10.58 -19.21 8.38
C ASP A 51 -9.39 -20.15 8.19
N SER A 52 -8.84 -20.23 6.96
CA SER A 52 -7.67 -21.06 6.65
C SER A 52 -6.43 -20.57 7.42
N PHE A 53 -6.24 -19.26 7.50
CA PHE A 53 -5.14 -18.67 8.27
C PHE A 53 -5.26 -19.04 9.75
N ARG A 54 -6.44 -18.85 10.36
CA ARG A 54 -6.70 -19.16 11.77
C ARG A 54 -6.47 -20.64 12.08
N GLU A 55 -6.99 -21.55 11.25
CA GLU A 55 -6.78 -22.99 11.45
C GLU A 55 -5.31 -23.39 11.27
N GLY A 56 -4.60 -22.79 10.30
CA GLY A 56 -3.15 -22.98 10.16
C GLY A 56 -2.36 -22.53 11.41
N ILE A 57 -2.68 -21.38 11.98
CA ILE A 57 -2.07 -20.90 13.24
C ILE A 57 -2.40 -21.86 14.41
N ARG A 58 -3.64 -22.31 14.54
CA ARG A 58 -4.03 -23.29 15.58
C ARG A 58 -3.27 -24.60 15.44
N HIS A 59 -3.14 -25.10 14.22
CA HIS A 59 -2.37 -26.31 13.93
C HIS A 59 -0.90 -26.12 14.32
N TYR A 60 -0.27 -25.02 13.88
CA TYR A 60 1.11 -24.68 14.22
C TYR A 60 1.35 -24.67 15.74
N LEU A 61 0.52 -23.95 16.50
CA LEU A 61 0.66 -23.85 17.96
C LEU A 61 0.50 -25.20 18.65
N LYS A 62 -0.44 -26.05 18.19
CA LYS A 62 -0.68 -27.37 18.75
C LYS A 62 0.45 -28.35 18.40
N LYS A 63 0.94 -28.32 17.16
CA LYS A 63 2.01 -29.21 16.68
C LYS A 63 3.33 -28.98 17.37
N HIS A 64 3.62 -27.72 17.70
CA HIS A 64 4.88 -27.30 18.29
C HIS A 64 4.78 -26.89 19.76
N GLU A 65 3.73 -27.36 20.45
CA GLU A 65 3.51 -27.05 21.87
C GLU A 65 4.73 -27.47 22.72
N PHE A 66 5.24 -26.51 23.53
CA PHE A 66 6.45 -26.68 24.36
C PHE A 66 7.73 -27.03 23.60
N SER A 67 7.82 -26.73 22.32
CA SER A 67 8.98 -26.98 21.46
C SER A 67 9.49 -25.68 20.81
N ASN A 68 10.68 -25.75 20.21
CA ASN A 68 11.21 -24.71 19.36
C ASN A 68 10.67 -24.87 17.92
N THR A 69 10.65 -23.75 17.19
CA THR A 69 10.18 -23.73 15.80
C THR A 69 11.11 -22.89 14.93
N GLU A 70 11.06 -23.15 13.64
CA GLU A 70 11.63 -22.31 12.59
C GLU A 70 10.52 -21.60 11.82
N THR A 71 10.84 -20.55 11.10
CA THR A 71 9.90 -19.76 10.30
C THR A 71 9.12 -20.64 9.31
N ALA A 72 9.79 -21.63 8.72
CA ALA A 72 9.18 -22.57 7.77
C ALA A 72 8.04 -23.38 8.38
N ASP A 73 8.10 -23.74 9.66
CA ASP A 73 7.05 -24.52 10.35
C ASP A 73 5.70 -23.78 10.37
N LEU A 74 5.76 -22.45 10.50
CA LEU A 74 4.57 -21.61 10.45
C LEU A 74 3.96 -21.61 9.04
N TRP A 75 4.80 -21.40 8.02
CA TRP A 75 4.32 -21.37 6.63
C TRP A 75 3.71 -22.69 6.19
N ASP A 76 4.37 -23.80 6.51
CA ASP A 76 3.87 -25.14 6.19
C ASP A 76 2.54 -25.43 6.85
N SER A 77 2.38 -25.00 8.10
CA SER A 77 1.11 -25.18 8.83
C SER A 77 -0.05 -24.38 8.20
N ILE A 78 0.20 -23.17 7.71
CA ILE A 78 -0.81 -22.36 7.00
C ILE A 78 -1.07 -22.94 5.61
N GLU A 79 -0.03 -23.40 4.91
CA GLU A 79 -0.11 -24.02 3.57
C GLU A 79 -0.99 -25.29 3.61
N GLU A 80 -0.85 -26.12 4.64
CA GLU A 80 -1.65 -27.35 4.81
C GLU A 80 -3.15 -27.08 4.81
N TYR A 81 -3.58 -25.98 5.44
CA TYR A 81 -5.00 -25.62 5.55
C TYR A 81 -5.50 -24.77 4.37
N SER A 82 -4.67 -23.90 3.85
CA SER A 82 -5.06 -23.00 2.75
C SER A 82 -5.01 -23.66 1.38
N ARG A 83 -4.16 -24.68 1.20
CA ARG A 83 -3.87 -25.31 -0.09
C ARG A 83 -3.23 -24.35 -1.11
N ILE A 84 -2.61 -23.29 -0.62
CA ILE A 84 -1.93 -22.26 -1.39
C ILE A 84 -0.43 -22.35 -1.06
N PRO A 85 0.51 -22.13 -2.00
CA PRO A 85 1.96 -22.21 -1.77
C PRO A 85 2.45 -21.05 -0.89
N VAL A 86 2.17 -21.12 0.41
CA VAL A 86 2.44 -20.07 1.41
C VAL A 86 3.93 -19.92 1.64
N ARG A 87 4.67 -21.02 1.82
CA ARG A 87 6.12 -20.99 2.06
C ARG A 87 6.86 -20.25 0.96
N GLU A 88 6.60 -20.59 -0.28
CA GLU A 88 7.25 -19.97 -1.43
C GLU A 88 6.90 -18.49 -1.56
N THR A 89 5.62 -18.14 -1.35
CA THR A 89 5.16 -16.76 -1.35
C THR A 89 5.86 -15.96 -0.26
N MET A 90 5.86 -16.45 0.99
CA MET A 90 6.40 -15.73 2.13
C MET A 90 7.92 -15.60 2.08
N ASN A 91 8.64 -16.59 1.59
CA ASN A 91 10.09 -16.51 1.41
C ASN A 91 10.49 -15.33 0.50
N SER A 92 9.68 -15.01 -0.52
CA SER A 92 9.94 -13.84 -1.36
C SER A 92 9.83 -12.50 -0.61
N TRP A 93 9.14 -12.48 0.53
CA TRP A 93 8.91 -11.28 1.35
C TRP A 93 9.87 -11.15 2.53
N ILE A 94 10.20 -12.28 3.18
CA ILE A 94 10.99 -12.26 4.42
C ILE A 94 12.50 -12.35 4.18
N LEU A 95 12.91 -13.00 3.09
CA LEU A 95 14.33 -13.22 2.74
C LEU A 95 14.91 -12.17 1.78
N GLN A 96 14.09 -11.23 1.33
CA GLN A 96 14.51 -10.15 0.41
C GLN A 96 14.28 -8.77 1.05
N PRO A 97 15.21 -7.81 0.84
CA PRO A 97 15.06 -6.44 1.30
C PRO A 97 14.14 -5.66 0.35
N GLY A 98 13.43 -4.66 0.86
CA GLY A 98 12.57 -3.79 0.06
C GLY A 98 11.19 -4.39 -0.22
N TYR A 99 10.47 -3.73 -1.12
CA TYR A 99 9.10 -4.09 -1.51
C TYR A 99 8.83 -3.64 -2.95
N PRO A 100 7.80 -4.21 -3.60
CA PRO A 100 7.51 -3.86 -4.99
C PRO A 100 6.65 -2.61 -5.12
N ARG A 101 6.81 -1.95 -6.25
CA ARG A 101 5.82 -1.07 -6.89
C ARG A 101 5.09 -1.90 -7.94
N ILE A 102 3.75 -1.82 -7.93
CA ILE A 102 2.88 -2.50 -8.89
C ILE A 102 2.25 -1.44 -9.80
N SER A 103 2.60 -1.48 -11.07
CA SER A 103 2.04 -0.61 -12.09
C SER A 103 0.81 -1.24 -12.73
N PHE A 104 -0.30 -0.51 -12.73
CA PHE A 104 -1.58 -0.91 -13.31
C PHE A 104 -1.81 -0.13 -14.60
N SER A 105 -1.84 -0.82 -15.73
CA SER A 105 -2.17 -0.23 -17.01
C SER A 105 -3.28 -0.99 -17.72
N VAL A 106 -4.10 -0.27 -18.48
CA VAL A 106 -5.19 -0.86 -19.26
C VAL A 106 -5.09 -0.35 -20.70
N VAL A 107 -4.87 -1.28 -21.63
CA VAL A 107 -4.81 -0.99 -23.07
C VAL A 107 -5.66 -2.01 -23.80
N ASN A 108 -6.57 -1.53 -24.66
CA ASN A 108 -7.45 -2.40 -25.45
C ASN A 108 -8.15 -3.49 -24.61
N ASN A 109 -8.64 -3.12 -23.44
CA ASN A 109 -9.33 -4.03 -22.52
C ASN A 109 -8.45 -5.13 -21.90
N ILE A 110 -7.13 -5.04 -22.05
CA ILE A 110 -6.14 -5.89 -21.39
C ILE A 110 -5.53 -5.10 -20.23
N VAL A 111 -5.58 -5.68 -19.05
CA VAL A 111 -4.83 -5.22 -17.89
C VAL A 111 -3.41 -5.77 -17.97
N SER A 112 -2.44 -4.94 -17.72
CA SER A 112 -1.07 -5.34 -17.44
C SER A 112 -0.73 -4.91 -16.02
N LEU A 113 -0.31 -5.87 -15.20
CA LEU A 113 0.28 -5.68 -13.89
C LEU A 113 1.78 -5.89 -14.05
N GLU A 114 2.56 -4.91 -13.65
CA GLU A 114 4.03 -4.99 -13.73
C GLU A 114 4.63 -4.64 -12.38
N GLN A 115 5.52 -5.51 -11.87
CA GLN A 115 6.24 -5.23 -10.63
C GLN A 115 7.68 -4.78 -10.89
N SER A 116 8.12 -3.85 -10.07
CA SER A 116 9.52 -3.44 -9.94
C SER A 116 9.81 -3.06 -8.49
N THR A 117 11.06 -3.14 -8.05
CA THR A 117 11.43 -2.66 -6.71
C THR A 117 11.10 -1.17 -6.57
N PHE A 118 10.43 -0.79 -5.48
CA PHE A 118 10.23 0.62 -5.17
C PHE A 118 11.47 1.21 -4.50
N LYS A 119 11.98 2.31 -5.03
CA LYS A 119 12.99 3.19 -4.45
C LYS A 119 12.69 4.63 -4.83
N TYR A 120 12.97 5.58 -3.95
CA TYR A 120 12.73 7.00 -4.25
C TYR A 120 13.62 7.54 -5.37
N ASP A 121 14.77 6.95 -5.62
CA ASP A 121 15.70 7.31 -6.71
C ASP A 121 15.50 6.47 -7.98
N ASN A 122 14.49 5.60 -8.00
CA ASN A 122 14.18 4.69 -9.11
C ASN A 122 15.29 3.69 -9.50
N LEU A 123 16.30 3.48 -8.66
CA LEU A 123 17.30 2.46 -8.87
C LEU A 123 16.72 1.09 -8.51
N THR A 124 16.41 0.29 -9.52
CA THR A 124 15.85 -1.05 -9.34
C THR A 124 16.99 -2.08 -9.22
N ASN A 125 16.76 -3.13 -8.42
CA ASN A 125 17.71 -4.22 -8.21
C ASN A 125 17.26 -5.54 -8.85
N GLY A 126 16.16 -5.53 -9.60
CA GLY A 126 15.64 -6.72 -10.30
C GLY A 126 15.02 -7.78 -9.38
N LEU A 127 14.80 -7.48 -8.11
CA LEU A 127 14.11 -8.39 -7.20
C LEU A 127 12.64 -8.54 -7.62
N ILE A 128 12.12 -9.76 -7.47
CA ILE A 128 10.74 -10.13 -7.79
C ILE A 128 10.11 -10.75 -6.54
N TRP A 129 8.90 -10.34 -6.22
CA TRP A 129 8.09 -10.88 -5.13
C TRP A 129 6.93 -11.68 -5.69
N LYS A 130 6.46 -12.66 -4.95
CA LYS A 130 5.15 -13.28 -5.17
C LYS A 130 4.12 -12.41 -4.46
N VAL A 131 3.41 -11.56 -5.22
CA VAL A 131 2.55 -10.51 -4.67
C VAL A 131 1.09 -10.91 -4.74
N PRO A 132 0.42 -11.17 -3.60
CA PRO A 132 -1.03 -11.29 -3.58
C PRO A 132 -1.67 -9.92 -3.87
N ILE A 133 -2.39 -9.84 -4.96
CA ILE A 133 -3.07 -8.61 -5.41
C ILE A 133 -4.57 -8.86 -5.41
N GLU A 134 -5.35 -8.01 -4.78
CA GLU A 134 -6.80 -7.99 -4.94
C GLU A 134 -7.21 -6.69 -5.62
N ILE A 135 -7.86 -6.82 -6.78
CA ILE A 135 -8.28 -5.71 -7.64
C ILE A 135 -9.79 -5.53 -7.51
N LYS A 136 -10.19 -4.30 -7.18
CA LYS A 136 -11.59 -3.87 -7.21
C LYS A 136 -11.98 -3.41 -8.60
N MET A 137 -13.07 -3.93 -9.13
CA MET A 137 -13.57 -3.66 -10.47
C MET A 137 -15.03 -3.22 -10.42
N LEU A 138 -15.42 -2.36 -11.38
CA LEU A 138 -16.79 -1.92 -11.58
C LEU A 138 -17.33 -2.49 -12.89
N SER A 139 -18.48 -3.18 -12.82
CA SER A 139 -19.24 -3.70 -13.94
C SER A 139 -20.69 -3.26 -13.80
N GLU A 140 -21.23 -2.47 -14.73
CA GLU A 140 -22.66 -2.06 -14.79
C GLU A 140 -23.22 -1.57 -13.42
N SER A 141 -22.45 -0.86 -12.61
CA SER A 141 -22.79 -0.40 -11.26
C SER A 141 -22.63 -1.47 -10.16
N LYS A 142 -22.08 -2.64 -10.44
CA LYS A 142 -21.76 -3.67 -9.47
C LYS A 142 -20.26 -3.71 -9.19
N ILE A 143 -19.91 -3.73 -7.89
CA ILE A 143 -18.53 -3.91 -7.46
C ILE A 143 -18.21 -5.41 -7.40
N GLU A 144 -17.10 -5.76 -8.02
CA GLU A 144 -16.52 -7.10 -7.99
C GLU A 144 -15.05 -7.00 -7.59
N SER A 145 -14.50 -8.05 -6.98
CA SER A 145 -13.06 -8.17 -6.77
C SER A 145 -12.48 -9.40 -7.44
N LYS A 146 -11.19 -9.29 -7.81
CA LYS A 146 -10.42 -10.40 -8.36
C LYS A 146 -9.10 -10.52 -7.61
N LYS A 147 -8.83 -11.71 -7.09
CA LYS A 147 -7.53 -12.04 -6.48
C LYS A 147 -6.60 -12.66 -7.53
N ILE A 148 -5.35 -12.25 -7.50
CA ILE A 148 -4.28 -12.68 -8.42
C ILE A 148 -3.02 -12.85 -7.57
N LEU A 149 -2.25 -13.90 -7.81
CA LEU A 149 -0.86 -13.97 -7.36
C LEU A 149 0.05 -13.54 -8.51
N LEU A 150 0.67 -12.39 -8.38
CA LEU A 150 1.67 -11.92 -9.35
C LEU A 150 3.01 -12.58 -8.99
N GLU A 151 3.43 -13.58 -9.75
CA GLU A 151 4.65 -14.38 -9.50
C GLU A 151 5.83 -13.91 -10.33
N ASP A 152 5.56 -13.38 -11.53
CA ASP A 152 6.55 -12.89 -12.47
C ASP A 152 6.61 -11.35 -12.50
N SER A 153 7.53 -10.80 -13.27
CA SER A 153 7.66 -9.36 -13.45
C SER A 153 6.41 -8.71 -14.06
N ILE A 154 5.64 -9.48 -14.83
CA ILE A 154 4.44 -9.00 -15.53
C ILE A 154 3.36 -10.08 -15.60
N GLU A 155 2.12 -9.69 -15.37
CA GLU A 155 0.91 -10.50 -15.55
C GLU A 155 -0.10 -9.73 -16.40
N LYS A 156 -0.81 -10.44 -17.29
CA LYS A 156 -1.82 -9.83 -18.16
C LYS A 156 -3.12 -10.62 -18.16
N PHE A 157 -4.24 -9.90 -18.13
CA PHE A 157 -5.55 -10.51 -18.23
C PHE A 157 -6.58 -9.59 -18.90
N SER A 158 -7.68 -10.16 -19.39
CA SER A 158 -8.79 -9.39 -19.99
C SER A 158 -9.70 -8.80 -18.91
N LEU A 159 -10.07 -7.52 -19.05
CA LEU A 159 -11.09 -6.85 -18.25
C LEU A 159 -12.51 -7.17 -18.68
N GLU A 160 -12.69 -7.64 -19.92
CA GLU A 160 -14.00 -7.75 -20.57
C GLU A 160 -14.72 -6.39 -20.55
N LYS A 161 -15.92 -6.28 -19.94
CA LYS A 161 -16.69 -5.02 -19.84
C LYS A 161 -16.50 -4.28 -18.50
N ARG A 162 -15.45 -4.61 -17.72
CA ARG A 162 -15.20 -4.05 -16.40
C ARG A 162 -14.22 -2.86 -16.45
N LYS A 163 -14.22 -2.06 -15.40
CA LYS A 163 -13.22 -1.01 -15.16
C LYS A 163 -12.49 -1.30 -13.85
N ILE A 164 -11.17 -1.15 -13.82
CA ILE A 164 -10.43 -1.16 -12.55
C ILE A 164 -10.73 0.16 -11.84
N ILE A 165 -11.15 0.07 -10.58
CA ILE A 165 -11.35 1.21 -9.70
C ILE A 165 -10.42 1.23 -8.50
N TYR A 166 -9.71 0.13 -8.21
CA TYR A 166 -8.59 0.14 -7.25
C TYR A 166 -7.78 -1.17 -7.30
N GLY A 167 -6.47 -1.07 -7.11
CA GLY A 167 -5.54 -2.19 -7.25
C GLY A 167 -5.03 -2.79 -5.94
N ASN A 168 -5.49 -2.32 -4.78
CA ASN A 168 -5.06 -2.82 -3.46
C ASN A 168 -6.23 -2.76 -2.48
N VAL A 169 -7.19 -3.70 -2.66
CA VAL A 169 -8.43 -3.72 -1.88
C VAL A 169 -8.15 -3.70 -0.38
N ASN A 170 -8.85 -2.81 0.34
CA ASN A 170 -8.68 -2.53 1.76
C ASN A 170 -7.26 -2.10 2.18
N ALA A 171 -6.38 -1.74 1.22
CA ALA A 171 -4.96 -1.46 1.47
C ALA A 171 -4.23 -2.61 2.21
N ASN A 172 -4.58 -3.85 1.91
CA ASN A 172 -4.03 -5.03 2.59
C ASN A 172 -2.65 -5.45 2.07
N GLY A 173 -2.29 -5.06 0.84
CA GLY A 173 -1.00 -5.40 0.23
C GLY A 173 0.14 -4.49 0.68
N PHE A 174 1.31 -5.05 0.95
CA PHE A 174 2.52 -4.30 1.28
C PHE A 174 3.29 -3.92 0.01
N TYR A 175 2.71 -3.07 -0.83
CA TYR A 175 3.29 -2.56 -2.07
C TYR A 175 2.76 -1.17 -2.40
N ARG A 176 3.46 -0.42 -3.25
CA ARG A 176 2.99 0.84 -3.81
C ARG A 176 2.24 0.57 -5.12
N SER A 177 1.06 1.15 -5.26
CA SER A 177 0.27 1.07 -6.48
C SER A 177 0.52 2.27 -7.37
N GLU A 178 0.82 2.03 -8.64
CA GLU A 178 0.99 3.08 -9.65
C GLU A 178 -0.02 2.87 -10.78
N TYR A 179 -0.68 3.94 -11.19
CA TYR A 179 -1.73 3.89 -12.20
C TYR A 179 -1.36 4.74 -13.42
N SER A 180 -1.63 4.23 -14.62
CA SER A 180 -1.60 5.07 -15.81
C SER A 180 -2.58 6.26 -15.67
N LYS A 181 -2.31 7.36 -16.35
CA LYS A 181 -3.16 8.57 -16.29
C LYS A 181 -4.65 8.25 -16.50
N ASN A 182 -4.97 7.42 -17.50
CA ASN A 182 -6.37 7.06 -17.78
C ASN A 182 -6.98 6.19 -16.68
N SER A 183 -6.20 5.28 -16.10
CA SER A 183 -6.64 4.46 -14.96
C SER A 183 -6.89 5.33 -13.73
N LEU A 184 -6.00 6.29 -13.45
CA LEU A 184 -6.17 7.22 -12.33
C LEU A 184 -7.42 8.09 -12.48
N ILE A 185 -7.67 8.65 -13.67
CA ILE A 185 -8.91 9.39 -13.97
C ILE A 185 -10.14 8.51 -13.71
N THR A 186 -10.10 7.25 -14.11
CA THR A 186 -11.20 6.31 -13.84
C THR A 186 -11.41 6.11 -12.35
N ILE A 187 -10.34 5.95 -11.55
CA ILE A 187 -10.40 5.81 -10.11
C ILE A 187 -11.00 7.07 -9.46
N LEU A 188 -10.49 8.25 -9.80
CA LEU A 188 -10.94 9.53 -9.23
C LEU A 188 -12.39 9.85 -9.57
N ASN A 189 -12.88 9.41 -10.73
CA ASN A 189 -14.30 9.54 -11.10
C ASN A 189 -15.22 8.53 -10.41
N ASN A 190 -14.67 7.62 -9.58
CA ASN A 190 -15.42 6.58 -8.87
C ASN A 190 -14.94 6.46 -7.40
N ILE A 191 -14.51 7.56 -6.79
CA ILE A 191 -13.96 7.59 -5.42
C ILE A 191 -14.98 7.18 -4.36
N GLU A 192 -16.29 7.30 -4.64
CA GLU A 192 -17.38 6.87 -3.78
C GLU A 192 -17.37 5.36 -3.51
N TYR A 193 -16.75 4.55 -4.39
CA TYR A 193 -16.59 3.12 -4.20
C TYR A 193 -15.33 2.74 -3.41
N LEU A 194 -14.46 3.72 -3.08
CA LEU A 194 -13.28 3.49 -2.26
C LEU A 194 -13.64 3.65 -0.77
N ASN A 195 -13.21 2.69 0.04
CA ASN A 195 -13.30 2.84 1.49
C ASN A 195 -12.19 3.77 2.02
N LYS A 196 -12.24 4.12 3.31
CA LYS A 196 -11.29 5.05 3.92
C LYS A 196 -9.82 4.62 3.83
N PHE A 197 -9.55 3.30 3.93
CA PHE A 197 -8.18 2.77 3.83
C PHE A 197 -7.64 2.85 2.41
N GLU A 198 -8.50 2.58 1.42
CA GLU A 198 -8.16 2.67 0.00
C GLU A 198 -7.91 4.12 -0.43
N ARG A 199 -8.72 5.07 0.04
CA ARG A 199 -8.52 6.50 -0.22
C ARG A 199 -7.20 7.00 0.38
N PHE A 200 -6.92 6.62 1.63
CA PHE A 200 -5.66 6.95 2.29
C PHE A 200 -4.46 6.38 1.52
N SER A 201 -4.50 5.08 1.20
CA SER A 201 -3.42 4.40 0.47
C SER A 201 -3.22 4.99 -0.93
N LEU A 202 -4.30 5.34 -1.65
CA LEU A 202 -4.20 5.99 -2.96
C LEU A 202 -3.45 7.31 -2.89
N VAL A 203 -3.78 8.17 -1.93
CA VAL A 203 -3.12 9.47 -1.74
C VAL A 203 -1.65 9.29 -1.33
N ASP A 204 -1.35 8.34 -0.43
CA ASP A 204 0.01 8.03 0.01
C ASP A 204 0.87 7.46 -1.14
N ASP A 205 0.30 6.59 -1.97
CA ASP A 205 0.97 6.03 -3.15
C ASP A 205 1.24 7.11 -4.22
N LEU A 206 0.28 8.00 -4.47
CA LEU A 206 0.45 9.12 -5.39
C LEU A 206 1.49 10.12 -4.91
N TRP A 207 1.53 10.40 -3.60
CA TRP A 207 2.59 11.21 -3.00
C TRP A 207 3.96 10.58 -3.21
N SER A 208 4.10 9.30 -2.89
CA SER A 208 5.34 8.55 -3.05
C SER A 208 5.80 8.50 -4.52
N SER A 209 4.84 8.35 -5.45
CA SER A 209 5.08 8.37 -6.89
C SER A 209 5.53 9.76 -7.39
N ALA A 210 4.98 10.84 -6.84
CA ALA A 210 5.40 12.21 -7.17
C ALA A 210 6.81 12.51 -6.64
N VAL A 211 7.11 12.11 -5.39
CA VAL A 211 8.45 12.31 -4.80
C VAL A 211 9.52 11.49 -5.52
N SER A 212 9.21 10.30 -5.98
CA SER A 212 10.12 9.47 -6.79
C SER A 212 10.16 9.85 -8.28
N CYS A 213 9.52 10.94 -8.68
CA CYS A 213 9.45 11.42 -10.07
C CYS A 213 8.83 10.43 -11.07
N ASN A 214 8.03 9.48 -10.62
CA ASN A 214 7.26 8.58 -11.49
C ASN A 214 5.96 9.23 -11.98
N ASN A 215 5.42 10.17 -11.19
CA ASN A 215 4.30 11.04 -11.55
C ASN A 215 4.67 12.51 -11.33
N THR A 216 3.86 13.40 -11.92
CA THR A 216 4.04 14.84 -11.70
C THR A 216 3.39 15.27 -10.37
N ILE A 217 3.94 16.34 -9.79
CA ILE A 217 3.37 16.97 -8.60
C ILE A 217 1.94 17.47 -8.88
N ASP A 218 1.67 17.95 -10.09
CA ASP A 218 0.33 18.40 -10.50
C ASP A 218 -0.69 17.25 -10.43
N THR A 219 -0.32 16.05 -10.90
CA THR A 219 -1.17 14.85 -10.79
C THR A 219 -1.50 14.52 -9.33
N TYR A 220 -0.51 14.64 -8.43
CA TYR A 220 -0.72 14.46 -7.01
C TYR A 220 -1.70 15.50 -6.44
N ILE A 221 -1.49 16.79 -6.75
CA ILE A 221 -2.32 17.90 -6.25
C ILE A 221 -3.77 17.73 -6.73
N GLU A 222 -3.99 17.44 -8.01
CA GLU A 222 -5.33 17.21 -8.58
C GLU A 222 -6.05 16.06 -7.84
N ALA A 223 -5.35 14.95 -7.63
CA ALA A 223 -5.90 13.81 -6.90
C ALA A 223 -6.19 14.14 -5.42
N ALA A 224 -5.26 14.80 -4.71
CA ALA A 224 -5.44 15.19 -3.33
C ALA A 224 -6.64 16.14 -3.14
N LEU A 225 -6.82 17.09 -4.05
CA LEU A 225 -7.96 18.03 -4.02
C LEU A 225 -9.31 17.35 -4.31
N SER A 226 -9.33 16.20 -5.00
CA SER A 226 -10.55 15.41 -5.17
C SER A 226 -11.12 14.90 -3.84
N PHE A 227 -10.30 14.84 -2.79
CA PHE A 227 -10.70 14.42 -1.44
C PHE A 227 -10.93 15.57 -0.46
N ILE A 228 -11.01 16.82 -0.93
CA ILE A 228 -11.18 18.01 -0.05
C ILE A 228 -12.45 17.91 0.85
N ASN A 229 -13.49 17.25 0.37
CA ASN A 229 -14.75 17.05 1.09
C ASN A 229 -14.80 15.73 1.89
N ASP A 230 -13.72 14.96 1.91
CA ASP A 230 -13.67 13.75 2.73
C ASP A 230 -13.71 14.06 4.23
N ASN A 231 -14.34 13.18 5.00
CA ASN A 231 -14.52 13.37 6.45
C ASN A 231 -13.49 12.57 7.28
N ASP A 232 -12.61 11.80 6.63
CA ASP A 232 -11.61 11.01 7.36
C ASP A 232 -10.46 11.91 7.85
N PRO A 233 -10.23 12.04 9.16
CA PRO A 233 -9.18 12.94 9.68
C PRO A 233 -7.78 12.49 9.31
N ALA A 234 -7.53 11.18 9.19
CA ALA A 234 -6.21 10.65 8.85
C ALA A 234 -5.87 11.01 7.39
N LEU A 235 -6.84 10.89 6.47
CA LEU A 235 -6.67 11.30 5.09
C LEU A 235 -6.41 12.80 4.97
N GLN A 236 -7.18 13.63 5.68
CA GLN A 236 -7.02 15.08 5.66
C GLN A 236 -5.66 15.50 6.23
N SER A 237 -5.21 14.84 7.31
CA SER A 237 -3.89 15.09 7.90
C SER A 237 -2.76 14.72 6.93
N LEU A 238 -2.87 13.59 6.22
CA LEU A 238 -1.91 13.20 5.19
C LEU A 238 -1.83 14.25 4.08
N ILE A 239 -2.97 14.66 3.52
CA ILE A 239 -3.03 15.67 2.45
C ILE A 239 -2.40 16.98 2.91
N LEU A 240 -2.75 17.46 4.10
CA LEU A 240 -2.21 18.69 4.63
C LEU A 240 -0.70 18.63 4.86
N ALA A 241 -0.19 17.53 5.41
CA ALA A 241 1.23 17.33 5.66
C ALA A 241 2.03 17.30 4.34
N THR A 242 1.54 16.59 3.34
CA THR A 242 2.22 16.46 2.04
C THR A 242 2.17 17.76 1.23
N LEU A 243 1.01 18.45 1.17
CA LEU A 243 0.91 19.77 0.56
C LEU A 243 1.83 20.78 1.26
N THR A 244 1.91 20.76 2.58
CA THR A 244 2.82 21.64 3.33
C THR A 244 4.29 21.34 3.00
N SER A 245 4.64 20.07 2.82
CA SER A 245 5.99 19.64 2.44
C SER A 245 6.39 20.15 1.05
N LEU A 246 5.48 20.19 0.10
CA LEU A 246 5.70 20.70 -1.25
C LEU A 246 6.14 22.17 -1.29
N LYS A 247 5.80 22.97 -0.28
CA LYS A 247 6.22 24.37 -0.17
C LYS A 247 7.75 24.55 -0.32
N ARG A 248 8.52 23.52 -0.03
CA ARG A 248 9.99 23.53 -0.12
C ARG A 248 10.48 23.50 -1.59
N TYR A 249 9.68 22.96 -2.48
CA TYR A 249 10.01 22.69 -3.88
C TYR A 249 9.35 23.67 -4.85
N VAL A 250 8.45 24.53 -4.38
CA VAL A 250 7.76 25.53 -5.20
C VAL A 250 8.67 26.73 -5.41
N ASP A 251 8.79 27.17 -6.67
CA ASP A 251 9.56 28.34 -7.06
C ASP A 251 9.11 29.61 -6.32
N LYS A 252 10.06 30.53 -6.09
CA LYS A 252 9.81 31.75 -5.31
C LYS A 252 8.67 32.61 -5.89
N GLU A 253 8.53 32.66 -7.20
CA GLU A 253 7.48 33.41 -7.88
C GLU A 253 6.09 32.82 -7.68
N LEU A 254 5.99 31.49 -7.63
CA LEU A 254 4.72 30.77 -7.46
C LEU A 254 4.38 30.53 -5.98
N LYS A 255 5.35 30.72 -5.09
CA LYS A 255 5.24 30.38 -3.67
C LYS A 255 4.07 31.07 -2.97
N HIS A 256 3.80 32.34 -3.30
CA HIS A 256 2.70 33.08 -2.70
C HIS A 256 1.34 32.47 -3.08
N ASN A 257 1.12 32.19 -4.35
CA ASN A 257 -0.11 31.57 -4.84
C ASN A 257 -0.32 30.17 -4.24
N TYR A 258 0.77 29.39 -4.15
CA TYR A 258 0.72 28.04 -3.56
C TYR A 258 0.36 28.09 -2.06
N ILE A 259 0.97 29.01 -1.28
CA ILE A 259 0.62 29.21 0.13
C ILE A 259 -0.83 29.62 0.28
N THR A 260 -1.33 30.50 -0.58
CA THR A 260 -2.74 30.93 -0.57
C THR A 260 -3.68 29.74 -0.83
N GLN A 261 -3.34 28.83 -1.74
CA GLN A 261 -4.14 27.62 -1.98
C GLN A 261 -4.17 26.70 -0.75
N ILE A 262 -3.02 26.50 -0.08
CA ILE A 262 -2.98 25.72 1.17
C ILE A 262 -3.79 26.40 2.25
N GLN A 263 -3.71 27.72 2.40
CA GLN A 263 -4.50 28.46 3.37
C GLN A 263 -6.00 28.33 3.11
N ASN A 264 -6.43 28.40 1.86
CA ASN A 264 -7.83 28.19 1.48
C ASN A 264 -8.29 26.77 1.80
N TYR A 265 -7.42 25.76 1.58
CA TYR A 265 -7.70 24.38 1.97
C TYR A 265 -7.87 24.25 3.49
N ILE A 266 -6.97 24.84 4.29
CA ILE A 266 -7.07 24.84 5.76
C ILE A 266 -8.34 25.55 6.21
N LEU A 267 -8.67 26.71 5.64
CA LEU A 267 -9.91 27.43 5.96
C LEU A 267 -11.16 26.61 5.64
N HIS A 268 -11.16 25.89 4.52
CA HIS A 268 -12.25 24.97 4.19
C HIS A 268 -12.42 23.88 5.26
N LEU A 269 -11.33 23.26 5.71
CA LEU A 269 -11.37 22.26 6.78
C LEU A 269 -11.85 22.84 8.11
N LEU A 270 -11.38 24.02 8.49
CA LEU A 270 -11.77 24.69 9.73
C LEU A 270 -13.26 25.03 9.73
N ASN A 271 -13.78 25.55 8.62
CA ASN A 271 -15.22 25.84 8.49
C ASN A 271 -16.05 24.56 8.63
N LYS A 272 -15.59 23.47 8.01
CA LYS A 272 -16.28 22.18 8.10
C LYS A 272 -16.29 21.61 9.51
N ILE A 273 -15.20 21.76 10.28
CA ILE A 273 -15.10 21.32 11.68
C ILE A 273 -15.98 22.23 12.58
N GLY A 274 -16.00 23.54 12.31
CA GLY A 274 -16.81 24.49 13.06
C GLY A 274 -18.31 24.28 12.94
N ASP A 275 -18.78 23.72 11.84
CA ASP A 275 -20.19 23.43 11.55
C ASP A 275 -20.70 22.12 12.21
N LEU A 276 -19.84 21.37 12.90
CA LEU A 276 -20.17 20.08 13.52
C LEU A 276 -20.13 20.16 15.05
N PRO A 277 -21.26 20.48 15.71
CA PRO A 277 -21.30 20.80 17.15
C PRO A 277 -21.00 19.61 18.10
N ASN A 278 -20.86 18.39 17.63
CA ASN A 278 -20.66 17.18 18.47
C ASN A 278 -19.46 16.31 18.01
N GLU A 279 -18.42 16.93 17.52
CA GLU A 279 -17.25 16.18 17.01
C GLU A 279 -16.31 15.74 18.13
N SER A 280 -15.73 14.53 17.95
CA SER A 280 -14.71 13.99 18.85
C SER A 280 -13.45 14.87 18.87
N GLU A 281 -12.73 14.90 19.99
CA GLU A 281 -11.50 15.67 20.16
C GLU A 281 -10.45 15.41 19.07
N THR A 282 -10.46 14.23 18.45
CA THR A 282 -9.54 13.82 17.39
C THR A 282 -9.65 14.67 16.10
N LYS A 283 -10.77 15.38 15.88
CA LYS A 283 -10.93 16.27 14.72
C LYS A 283 -10.51 17.70 14.99
N LYS A 284 -10.27 18.06 16.26
CA LYS A 284 -9.91 19.43 16.69
C LYS A 284 -8.39 19.63 16.84
N THR A 285 -7.60 18.56 16.79
CA THR A 285 -6.14 18.60 16.77
C THR A 285 -5.57 18.51 15.36
#